data_eed665c43f885ddad4fe643106b62e32
#
_entry.id   eed665c43f885ddad4fe643106b62e32
#
_cell.length_a   1.000
_cell.length_b   1.000
_cell.length_c   1.000
_cell.angle_alpha   90.00
_cell.angle_beta   90.00
_cell.angle_gamma   90.00
#
_symmetry.space_group_name_H-M   'P 1'
#
loop_
_entity.id
_entity.type
_entity.pdbx_description
1 polymer ?
#
loop_
_entity_poly.entity_id
_entity_poly.type
_entity_poly.pdbx_seq_one_letter_code
_entity_poly.pdbx_strand_id
1 'polypeptide(L)'
;MSLPTQARIVIVGGGIAGCSTAYHLSLIGERDVLLLEQGKLTCGTTWHAAGLVGQMRPNRNMTQMSRYGIELYSKLEAETGLATGWKQCGSVNVAATPERMQVLRKQASLARSFGVDVEVIDAKRAGDLYPLLRTDDLHGGLWIPGDGKANPTDLTMSLAKGARQGRLLLQDLPALLRAGHIDAAA
;
A
#
# COMPACT_ATOMS: atom_id res chain seq x y z
N MET A 1 -27.69 8.39 -8.59
CA MET A 1 -27.39 9.65 -7.88
C MET A 1 -26.78 10.60 -8.89
N SER A 2 -27.28 11.83 -8.98
CA SER A 2 -26.67 12.88 -9.81
C SER A 2 -25.33 13.33 -9.21
N LEU A 3 -24.39 13.73 -10.06
CA LEU A 3 -23.16 14.40 -9.59
C LEU A 3 -23.54 15.70 -8.87
N PRO A 4 -22.81 16.04 -7.79
CA PRO A 4 -22.92 17.39 -7.24
C PRO A 4 -22.38 18.40 -8.27
N THR A 5 -23.00 19.57 -8.34
CA THR A 5 -22.56 20.67 -9.23
C THR A 5 -21.29 21.35 -8.74
N GLN A 6 -20.89 21.11 -7.50
CA GLN A 6 -19.68 21.63 -6.86
C GLN A 6 -19.23 20.69 -5.75
N ALA A 7 -17.95 20.70 -5.45
CA ALA A 7 -17.35 20.05 -4.30
C ALA A 7 -16.14 20.87 -3.82
N ARG A 8 -15.91 20.91 -2.51
CA ARG A 8 -14.78 21.63 -1.92
C ARG A 8 -13.43 20.97 -2.29
N ILE A 9 -13.41 19.63 -2.33
CA ILE A 9 -12.23 18.84 -2.69
C ILE A 9 -12.63 17.84 -3.76
N VAL A 10 -11.89 17.84 -4.86
CA VAL A 10 -12.03 16.86 -5.94
C VAL A 10 -10.74 16.04 -6.04
N ILE A 11 -10.88 14.73 -5.94
CA ILE A 11 -9.78 13.77 -6.13
C ILE A 11 -9.98 13.13 -7.49
N VAL A 12 -8.95 13.20 -8.35
CA VAL A 12 -8.98 12.60 -9.68
C VAL A 12 -8.13 11.32 -9.68
N GLY A 13 -8.77 10.19 -9.94
CA GLY A 13 -8.17 8.86 -9.98
C GLY A 13 -8.54 7.98 -8.79
N GLY A 14 -9.11 6.80 -9.09
CA GLY A 14 -9.58 5.79 -8.12
C GLY A 14 -8.57 4.66 -7.87
N GLY A 15 -7.29 4.93 -8.01
CA GLY A 15 -6.22 4.03 -7.59
C GLY A 15 -5.95 4.13 -6.09
N ILE A 16 -4.91 3.41 -5.63
CA ILE A 16 -4.54 3.35 -4.19
C ILE A 16 -4.31 4.75 -3.59
N ALA A 17 -3.67 5.66 -4.33
CA ALA A 17 -3.40 7.01 -3.84
C ALA A 17 -4.69 7.81 -3.63
N GLY A 18 -5.59 7.85 -4.64
CA GLY A 18 -6.84 8.59 -4.52
C GLY A 18 -7.77 8.01 -3.46
N CYS A 19 -7.91 6.69 -3.40
CA CYS A 19 -8.74 6.03 -2.38
C CYS A 19 -8.16 6.22 -0.97
N SER A 20 -6.83 6.21 -0.81
CA SER A 20 -6.18 6.50 0.46
C SER A 20 -6.39 7.96 0.87
N THR A 21 -6.26 8.91 -0.05
CA THR A 21 -6.54 10.33 0.21
C THR A 21 -8.00 10.53 0.65
N ALA A 22 -8.95 9.93 -0.05
CA ALA A 22 -10.36 10.00 0.31
C ALA A 22 -10.61 9.41 1.71
N TYR A 23 -10.03 8.22 2.00
CA TYR A 23 -10.15 7.59 3.30
C TYR A 23 -9.64 8.50 4.42
N HIS A 24 -8.43 9.06 4.28
CA HIS A 24 -7.84 9.93 5.31
C HIS A 24 -8.59 11.26 5.47
N LEU A 25 -9.10 11.85 4.39
CA LEU A 25 -9.97 13.02 4.47
C LEU A 25 -11.23 12.68 5.28
N SER A 26 -11.82 11.50 5.08
CA SER A 26 -12.99 11.08 5.87
C SER A 26 -12.67 10.94 7.36
N LEU A 27 -11.48 10.47 7.72
CA LEU A 27 -11.05 10.31 9.11
C LEU A 27 -10.91 11.66 9.83
N ILE A 28 -10.45 12.70 9.13
CA ILE A 28 -10.34 14.06 9.70
C ILE A 28 -11.64 14.85 9.65
N GLY A 29 -12.75 14.23 9.23
CA GLY A 29 -14.07 14.81 9.26
C GLY A 29 -14.48 15.58 8.00
N GLU A 30 -13.65 15.59 6.94
CA GLU A 30 -14.06 16.19 5.67
C GLU A 30 -15.20 15.40 5.04
N ARG A 31 -16.19 16.11 4.51
CA ARG A 31 -17.41 15.51 3.93
C ARG A 31 -17.70 15.96 2.50
N ASP A 32 -17.29 17.18 2.16
CA ASP A 32 -17.48 17.75 0.83
C ASP A 32 -16.31 17.37 -0.10
N VAL A 33 -16.20 16.07 -0.34
CA VAL A 33 -15.14 15.45 -1.13
C VAL A 33 -15.76 14.57 -2.20
N LEU A 34 -15.34 14.76 -3.44
CA LEU A 34 -15.70 13.96 -4.59
C LEU A 34 -14.47 13.27 -5.16
N LEU A 35 -14.49 11.94 -5.27
CA LEU A 35 -13.49 11.18 -6.02
C LEU A 35 -14.07 10.78 -7.37
N LEU A 36 -13.37 11.10 -8.44
CA LEU A 36 -13.70 10.76 -9.82
C LEU A 36 -12.69 9.74 -10.37
N GLU A 37 -13.19 8.65 -10.95
CA GLU A 37 -12.39 7.65 -11.65
C GLU A 37 -12.93 7.48 -13.08
N GLN A 38 -12.04 7.54 -14.08
CA GLN A 38 -12.44 7.41 -15.49
C GLN A 38 -12.94 6.01 -15.87
N GLY A 39 -12.50 4.98 -15.16
CA GLY A 39 -12.90 3.60 -15.35
C GLY A 39 -13.53 3.02 -14.08
N LYS A 40 -13.15 1.79 -13.73
CA LYS A 40 -13.46 1.20 -12.43
C LYS A 40 -12.36 1.52 -11.45
N LEU A 41 -12.67 1.60 -10.15
CA LEU A 41 -11.63 1.70 -9.13
C LEU A 41 -10.57 0.61 -9.36
N THR A 42 -9.30 0.97 -9.18
CA THR A 42 -8.12 0.11 -9.38
C THR A 42 -7.72 -0.21 -10.81
N CYS A 43 -8.47 0.19 -11.83
CA CYS A 43 -8.21 -0.21 -13.23
C CYS A 43 -6.90 0.35 -13.83
N GLY A 44 -6.27 1.32 -13.18
CA GLY A 44 -4.98 1.90 -13.59
C GLY A 44 -3.79 1.07 -13.09
N THR A 45 -2.77 1.74 -12.56
CA THR A 45 -1.49 1.13 -12.12
C THR A 45 -1.63 0.22 -10.89
N THR A 46 -2.68 0.40 -10.09
CA THR A 46 -2.83 -0.27 -8.80
C THR A 46 -2.83 -1.81 -8.92
N TRP A 47 -3.59 -2.37 -9.84
CA TRP A 47 -3.69 -3.82 -9.97
C TRP A 47 -2.41 -4.49 -10.54
N HIS A 48 -1.50 -3.71 -11.12
CA HIS A 48 -0.20 -4.19 -11.60
C HIS A 48 0.84 -4.31 -10.49
N ALA A 49 0.57 -3.76 -9.29
CA ALA A 49 1.54 -3.79 -8.20
C ALA A 49 1.72 -5.21 -7.64
N ALA A 50 2.97 -5.56 -7.33
CA ALA A 50 3.30 -6.88 -6.78
C ALA A 50 2.77 -7.12 -5.34
N GLY A 51 2.26 -6.08 -4.68
CA GLY A 51 1.71 -6.17 -3.34
C GLY A 51 2.74 -6.29 -2.23
N LEU A 52 4.01 -6.03 -2.51
CA LEU A 52 5.06 -6.04 -1.48
C LEU A 52 4.97 -4.77 -0.63
N VAL A 53 4.91 -4.94 0.68
CA VAL A 53 4.78 -3.86 1.65
C VAL A 53 5.98 -3.89 2.60
N GLY A 54 6.91 -2.96 2.39
CA GLY A 54 8.13 -2.87 3.17
C GLY A 54 8.23 -1.57 3.95
N GLN A 55 8.83 -1.63 5.15
CA GLN A 55 9.00 -0.47 6.03
C GLN A 55 10.18 0.40 5.62
N MET A 56 11.30 -0.24 5.29
CA MET A 56 12.55 0.47 5.09
C MET A 56 12.54 1.31 3.82
N ARG A 57 12.88 2.60 3.96
CA ARG A 57 13.05 3.58 2.89
C ARG A 57 14.37 4.32 3.06
N PRO A 58 14.83 5.06 2.02
CA PRO A 58 16.12 5.78 2.06
C PRO A 58 16.25 6.83 3.16
N ASN A 59 15.15 7.35 3.68
CA ASN A 59 15.15 8.38 4.72
C ASN A 59 14.09 8.11 5.80
N ARG A 60 14.25 8.79 6.93
CA ARG A 60 13.38 8.63 8.12
C ARG A 60 11.90 8.93 7.81
N ASN A 61 11.61 10.02 7.11
CA ASN A 61 10.22 10.43 6.87
C ASN A 61 9.47 9.41 6.01
N MET A 62 10.09 8.94 4.93
CA MET A 62 9.49 7.89 4.09
C MET A 62 9.35 6.56 4.84
N THR A 63 10.30 6.23 5.73
CA THR A 63 10.21 5.04 6.58
C THR A 63 9.03 5.15 7.55
N GLN A 64 8.83 6.31 8.17
CA GLN A 64 7.68 6.55 9.04
C GLN A 64 6.35 6.44 8.28
N MET A 65 6.26 7.01 7.05
CA MET A 65 5.06 6.85 6.20
C MET A 65 4.79 5.38 5.86
N SER A 66 5.84 4.61 5.54
CA SER A 66 5.68 3.18 5.24
C SER A 66 5.23 2.38 6.47
N ARG A 67 5.76 2.69 7.65
CA ARG A 67 5.32 2.08 8.92
C ARG A 67 3.86 2.40 9.23
N TYR A 68 3.48 3.68 9.08
CA TYR A 68 2.07 4.07 9.21
C TYR A 68 1.17 3.27 8.26
N GLY A 69 1.59 3.07 6.99
CA GLY A 69 0.86 2.24 6.04
C GLY A 69 0.66 0.80 6.54
N ILE A 70 1.68 0.19 7.12
CA ILE A 70 1.59 -1.17 7.70
C ILE A 70 0.62 -1.20 8.89
N GLU A 71 0.70 -0.23 9.79
CA GLU A 71 -0.22 -0.10 10.93
C GLU A 71 -1.67 0.07 10.45
N LEU A 72 -1.91 0.87 9.42
CA LEU A 72 -3.21 1.03 8.80
C LEU A 72 -3.71 -0.29 8.21
N TYR A 73 -2.90 -0.95 7.39
CA TYR A 73 -3.29 -2.18 6.69
C TYR A 73 -3.62 -3.32 7.66
N SER A 74 -2.95 -3.37 8.81
CA SER A 74 -3.22 -4.38 9.84
C SER A 74 -4.60 -4.23 10.50
N LYS A 75 -5.21 -3.05 10.44
CA LYS A 75 -6.49 -2.72 11.08
C LYS A 75 -7.64 -2.55 10.08
N LEU A 76 -7.30 -2.21 8.84
CA LEU A 76 -8.25 -1.74 7.84
C LEU A 76 -9.37 -2.77 7.53
N GLU A 77 -9.04 -4.06 7.54
CA GLU A 77 -10.04 -5.12 7.35
C GLU A 77 -11.07 -5.14 8.48
N ALA A 78 -10.63 -5.00 9.73
CA ALA A 78 -11.52 -4.93 10.88
C ALA A 78 -12.39 -3.66 10.87
N GLU A 79 -11.82 -2.53 10.44
CA GLU A 79 -12.52 -1.24 10.39
C GLU A 79 -13.56 -1.17 9.27
N THR A 80 -13.24 -1.73 8.11
CA THR A 80 -14.09 -1.63 6.92
C THR A 80 -14.96 -2.86 6.69
N GLY A 81 -14.62 -4.00 7.28
CA GLY A 81 -15.23 -5.30 7.00
C GLY A 81 -15.00 -5.78 5.56
N LEU A 82 -13.88 -5.40 4.95
CA LEU A 82 -13.49 -5.84 3.61
C LEU A 82 -12.03 -6.30 3.62
N ALA A 83 -11.79 -7.53 3.15
CA ALA A 83 -10.46 -8.12 3.11
C ALA A 83 -9.46 -7.24 2.35
N THR A 84 -8.24 -7.18 2.86
CA THR A 84 -7.13 -6.42 2.27
C THR A 84 -6.05 -7.34 1.69
N GLY A 85 -6.12 -8.63 2.00
CA GLY A 85 -5.06 -9.58 1.72
C GLY A 85 -3.76 -9.28 2.49
N TRP A 86 -3.80 -8.39 3.50
CA TRP A 86 -2.64 -8.08 4.32
C TRP A 86 -2.16 -9.31 5.09
N LYS A 87 -0.87 -9.58 4.96
CA LYS A 87 -0.21 -10.63 5.73
C LYS A 87 1.19 -10.17 6.09
N GLN A 88 1.44 -10.02 7.38
CA GLN A 88 2.78 -9.74 7.89
C GLN A 88 3.58 -11.05 7.86
N CYS A 89 4.36 -11.24 6.81
CA CYS A 89 5.19 -12.43 6.61
C CYS A 89 6.69 -12.12 6.59
N GLY A 90 7.05 -10.87 6.84
CA GLY A 90 8.41 -10.38 6.74
C GLY A 90 8.91 -10.26 5.30
N SER A 91 10.15 -9.79 5.16
CA SER A 91 10.89 -9.79 3.90
C SER A 91 12.36 -10.17 4.11
N VAL A 92 12.93 -10.94 3.17
CA VAL A 92 14.35 -11.31 3.15
C VAL A 92 15.00 -10.66 1.94
N ASN A 93 16.01 -9.81 2.18
CA ASN A 93 16.87 -9.28 1.14
C ASN A 93 18.18 -10.08 1.16
N VAL A 94 18.49 -10.79 0.09
CA VAL A 94 19.66 -11.68 0.02
C VAL A 94 20.88 -11.02 -0.62
N ALA A 95 22.05 -11.52 -0.28
CA ALA A 95 23.33 -11.10 -0.82
C ALA A 95 24.04 -12.29 -1.47
N ALA A 96 24.18 -12.27 -2.79
CA ALA A 96 24.95 -13.25 -3.57
C ALA A 96 26.42 -12.86 -3.71
N THR A 97 26.85 -11.69 -3.18
CA THR A 97 28.25 -11.26 -3.16
C THR A 97 28.62 -10.63 -1.83
N PRO A 98 29.94 -10.63 -1.45
CA PRO A 98 30.42 -9.97 -0.24
C PRO A 98 30.10 -8.46 -0.22
N GLU A 99 30.19 -7.79 -1.37
CA GLU A 99 29.91 -6.34 -1.51
C GLU A 99 28.44 -6.08 -1.22
N ARG A 100 27.53 -6.91 -1.76
CA ARG A 100 26.11 -6.80 -1.48
C ARG A 100 25.84 -7.02 0.01
N MET A 101 26.52 -7.94 0.65
CA MET A 101 26.39 -8.16 2.08
C MET A 101 26.83 -6.96 2.92
N GLN A 102 27.88 -6.25 2.51
CA GLN A 102 28.28 -4.98 3.15
C GLN A 102 27.18 -3.90 3.02
N VAL A 103 26.56 -3.80 1.84
CA VAL A 103 25.41 -2.88 1.62
C VAL A 103 24.27 -3.23 2.55
N LEU A 104 23.90 -4.51 2.69
CA LEU A 104 22.82 -4.94 3.58
C LEU A 104 23.13 -4.63 5.05
N ARG A 105 24.39 -4.79 5.50
CA ARG A 105 24.80 -4.40 6.87
C ARG A 105 24.67 -2.89 7.10
N LYS A 106 25.02 -2.05 6.13
CA LYS A 106 24.82 -0.60 6.20
C LYS A 106 23.32 -0.26 6.27
N GLN A 107 22.52 -0.93 5.45
CA GLN A 107 21.07 -0.79 5.47
C GLN A 107 20.47 -1.21 6.81
N ALA A 108 20.96 -2.29 7.42
CA ALA A 108 20.53 -2.71 8.76
C ALA A 108 20.82 -1.65 9.82
N SER A 109 22.01 -1.03 9.80
CA SER A 109 22.36 0.03 10.71
C SER A 109 21.46 1.27 10.55
N LEU A 110 21.20 1.65 9.29
CA LEU A 110 20.29 2.76 8.98
C LEU A 110 18.85 2.46 9.42
N ALA A 111 18.34 1.26 9.14
CA ALA A 111 17.00 0.82 9.53
C ALA A 111 16.79 0.91 11.04
N ARG A 112 17.77 0.42 11.83
CA ARG A 112 17.75 0.52 13.31
C ARG A 112 17.73 1.97 13.78
N SER A 113 18.46 2.88 13.13
CA SER A 113 18.44 4.30 13.47
C SER A 113 17.09 4.97 13.22
N PHE A 114 16.25 4.37 12.37
CA PHE A 114 14.88 4.80 12.09
C PHE A 114 13.82 4.03 12.91
N GLY A 115 14.27 3.13 13.80
CA GLY A 115 13.40 2.32 14.67
C GLY A 115 12.73 1.15 13.94
N VAL A 116 13.30 0.69 12.83
CA VAL A 116 12.84 -0.52 12.13
C VAL A 116 13.59 -1.72 12.71
N ASP A 117 12.83 -2.73 13.10
CA ASP A 117 13.38 -4.02 13.54
C ASP A 117 13.93 -4.79 12.34
N VAL A 118 15.21 -5.16 12.42
CA VAL A 118 15.92 -5.85 11.34
C VAL A 118 16.99 -6.77 11.91
N GLU A 119 17.16 -7.90 11.25
CA GLU A 119 18.19 -8.91 11.59
C GLU A 119 19.09 -9.16 10.37
N VAL A 120 20.40 -9.12 10.59
CA VAL A 120 21.39 -9.59 9.61
C VAL A 120 21.51 -11.09 9.81
N ILE A 121 21.18 -11.87 8.78
CA ILE A 121 21.07 -13.33 8.83
C ILE A 121 22.09 -14.01 7.93
N ASP A 122 22.44 -15.23 8.23
CA ASP A 122 23.23 -16.10 7.36
C ASP A 122 22.36 -16.76 6.27
N ALA A 123 23.03 -17.46 5.34
CA ALA A 123 22.37 -18.13 4.23
C ALA A 123 21.43 -19.25 4.70
N LYS A 124 21.79 -19.98 5.75
CA LYS A 124 20.98 -21.06 6.34
C LYS A 124 19.66 -20.48 6.87
N ARG A 125 19.74 -19.42 7.66
CA ARG A 125 18.55 -18.76 8.21
C ARG A 125 17.65 -18.18 7.11
N ALA A 126 18.22 -17.67 6.00
CA ALA A 126 17.44 -17.23 4.85
C ALA A 126 16.66 -18.40 4.22
N GLY A 127 17.26 -19.57 4.10
CA GLY A 127 16.60 -20.80 3.64
C GLY A 127 15.50 -21.29 4.58
N ASP A 128 15.72 -21.23 5.89
CA ASP A 128 14.70 -21.57 6.89
C ASP A 128 13.47 -20.65 6.77
N LEU A 129 13.66 -19.35 6.49
CA LEU A 129 12.59 -18.38 6.30
C LEU A 129 11.87 -18.53 4.96
N TYR A 130 12.58 -18.95 3.92
CA TYR A 130 12.04 -19.18 2.58
C TYR A 130 12.59 -20.47 1.98
N PRO A 131 11.94 -21.63 2.21
CA PRO A 131 12.43 -22.95 1.84
C PRO A 131 12.65 -23.20 0.34
N LEU A 132 12.08 -22.35 -0.54
CA LEU A 132 12.29 -22.43 -2.00
C LEU A 132 13.56 -21.68 -2.45
N LEU A 133 14.24 -21.02 -1.52
CA LEU A 133 15.45 -20.26 -1.83
C LEU A 133 16.66 -21.19 -1.95
N ARG A 134 17.38 -21.10 -3.06
CA ARG A 134 18.72 -21.71 -3.16
C ARG A 134 19.71 -20.89 -2.34
N THR A 135 20.47 -21.50 -1.47
CA THR A 135 21.29 -20.82 -0.47
C THR A 135 22.79 -21.09 -0.58
N ASP A 136 23.20 -22.01 -1.46
CA ASP A 136 24.60 -22.44 -1.64
C ASP A 136 25.52 -21.35 -2.19
N ASP A 137 24.96 -20.33 -2.84
CA ASP A 137 25.69 -19.19 -3.41
C ASP A 137 25.42 -17.87 -2.64
N LEU A 138 24.82 -17.93 -1.45
CA LEU A 138 24.50 -16.75 -0.67
C LEU A 138 25.51 -16.47 0.44
N HIS A 139 25.85 -15.20 0.61
CA HIS A 139 26.69 -14.68 1.71
C HIS A 139 25.86 -14.28 2.96
N GLY A 140 24.53 -14.41 2.89
CA GLY A 140 23.59 -14.05 3.93
C GLY A 140 22.51 -13.10 3.45
N GLY A 141 21.86 -12.41 4.38
CA GLY A 141 20.75 -11.51 4.06
C GLY A 141 20.40 -10.54 5.17
N LEU A 142 19.36 -9.76 4.91
CA LEU A 142 18.70 -8.87 5.84
C LEU A 142 17.24 -9.30 5.96
N TRP A 143 16.82 -9.70 7.13
CA TRP A 143 15.45 -10.04 7.50
C TRP A 143 14.76 -8.84 8.14
N ILE A 144 13.54 -8.53 7.69
CA ILE A 144 12.70 -7.45 8.22
C ILE A 144 11.34 -8.05 8.61
N PRO A 145 11.14 -8.45 9.87
CA PRO A 145 9.96 -9.20 10.30
C PRO A 145 8.65 -8.40 10.20
N GLY A 146 8.72 -7.08 10.29
CA GLY A 146 7.55 -6.20 10.20
C GLY A 146 7.03 -5.95 8.79
N ASP A 147 7.75 -6.39 7.76
CA ASP A 147 7.31 -6.29 6.37
C ASP A 147 6.22 -7.34 6.07
N GLY A 148 5.56 -7.18 4.93
CA GLY A 148 4.53 -8.14 4.53
C GLY A 148 4.08 -7.97 3.08
N LYS A 149 2.91 -8.51 2.81
CA LYS A 149 2.25 -8.40 1.51
C LYS A 149 0.77 -8.08 1.67
N ALA A 150 0.19 -7.45 0.66
CA ALA A 150 -1.24 -7.18 0.56
C ALA A 150 -1.71 -7.45 -0.87
N ASN A 151 -3.01 -7.63 -1.07
CA ASN A 151 -3.59 -7.58 -2.41
C ASN A 151 -3.84 -6.10 -2.76
N PRO A 152 -3.19 -5.52 -3.79
CA PRO A 152 -3.32 -4.10 -4.07
C PRO A 152 -4.75 -3.66 -4.41
N THR A 153 -5.50 -4.50 -5.12
CA THR A 153 -6.90 -4.25 -5.47
C THR A 153 -7.79 -4.28 -4.23
N ASP A 154 -7.72 -5.35 -3.44
CA ASP A 154 -8.54 -5.51 -2.24
C ASP A 154 -8.26 -4.40 -1.21
N LEU A 155 -6.97 -4.07 -1.02
CA LEU A 155 -6.55 -2.99 -0.14
C LEU A 155 -7.16 -1.65 -0.58
N THR A 156 -7.12 -1.34 -1.88
CA THR A 156 -7.70 -0.11 -2.43
C THR A 156 -9.21 -0.08 -2.29
N MET A 157 -9.88 -1.22 -2.53
CA MET A 157 -11.34 -1.33 -2.36
C MET A 157 -11.74 -1.19 -0.88
N SER A 158 -10.92 -1.68 0.04
CA SER A 158 -11.13 -1.50 1.48
C SER A 158 -11.01 -0.03 1.88
N LEU A 159 -9.99 0.70 1.41
CA LEU A 159 -9.86 2.15 1.60
C LEU A 159 -11.06 2.92 1.02
N ALA A 160 -11.49 2.57 -0.20
CA ALA A 160 -12.65 3.18 -0.83
C ALA A 160 -13.93 2.93 -0.03
N LYS A 161 -14.10 1.72 0.53
CA LYS A 161 -15.23 1.41 1.41
C LYS A 161 -15.21 2.25 2.68
N GLY A 162 -14.04 2.37 3.32
CA GLY A 162 -13.86 3.22 4.50
C GLY A 162 -14.21 4.70 4.22
N ALA A 163 -13.76 5.23 3.07
CA ALA A 163 -14.14 6.59 2.65
C ALA A 163 -15.66 6.75 2.48
N ARG A 164 -16.35 5.76 1.88
CA ARG A 164 -17.82 5.77 1.74
C ARG A 164 -18.54 5.66 3.09
N GLN A 165 -18.03 4.88 4.03
CA GLN A 165 -18.54 4.84 5.41
C GLN A 165 -18.43 6.21 6.07
N GLY A 166 -17.38 6.96 5.76
CA GLY A 166 -17.21 8.36 6.10
C GLY A 166 -18.10 9.34 5.28
N ARG A 167 -19.02 8.83 4.45
CA ARG A 167 -19.99 9.58 3.63
C ARG A 167 -19.36 10.37 2.46
N LEU A 168 -18.16 10.01 2.00
CA LEU A 168 -17.60 10.62 0.81
C LEU A 168 -18.19 10.02 -0.47
N LEU A 169 -18.31 10.83 -1.52
CA LEU A 169 -18.79 10.42 -2.83
C LEU A 169 -17.60 9.89 -3.67
N LEU A 170 -17.68 8.65 -4.10
CA LEU A 170 -16.74 8.03 -5.01
C LEU A 170 -17.52 7.57 -6.24
N GLN A 171 -17.21 8.16 -7.40
CA GLN A 171 -17.95 7.94 -8.66
C GLN A 171 -17.01 7.45 -9.76
N ASP A 172 -17.46 6.49 -10.55
CA ASP A 172 -16.82 6.13 -11.80
C ASP A 172 -17.51 6.81 -12.99
N LEU A 173 -16.73 7.45 -13.85
CA LEU A 173 -17.24 8.17 -15.03
C LEU A 173 -18.09 7.29 -15.96
N PRO A 174 -17.74 6.01 -16.25
CA PRO A 174 -18.62 5.15 -17.04
C PRO A 174 -19.99 4.92 -16.43
N ALA A 175 -20.13 4.89 -15.12
CA ALA A 175 -21.44 4.79 -14.48
C ALA A 175 -22.26 6.07 -14.66
N LEU A 176 -21.61 7.23 -14.63
CA LEU A 176 -22.23 8.53 -14.84
C LEU A 176 -22.69 8.74 -16.29
N LEU A 177 -21.88 8.34 -17.27
CA LEU A 177 -22.25 8.35 -18.70
C LEU A 177 -23.46 7.44 -18.97
N ARG A 178 -23.47 6.24 -18.40
CA ARG A 178 -24.62 5.30 -18.53
C ARG A 178 -25.88 5.84 -17.87
N ALA A 179 -25.75 6.64 -16.82
CA ALA A 179 -26.87 7.27 -16.13
C ALA A 179 -27.35 8.58 -16.78
N GLY A 180 -26.75 8.99 -17.90
CA GLY A 180 -27.10 10.22 -18.61
C GLY A 180 -26.76 11.52 -17.87
N HIS A 181 -25.81 11.48 -16.96
CA HIS A 181 -25.40 12.63 -16.16
C HIS A 181 -24.28 13.46 -16.79
N ILE A 182 -23.61 12.95 -17.82
CA ILE A 182 -22.55 13.62 -18.58
C ILE A 182 -22.74 13.27 -20.05
N ASP A 183 -22.76 14.26 -20.95
CA ASP A 183 -22.73 14.01 -22.39
C ASP A 183 -21.32 13.61 -22.81
N ALA A 184 -21.23 12.52 -23.59
CA ALA A 184 -19.95 12.00 -24.08
C ALA A 184 -19.29 12.90 -25.15
N ALA A 185 -19.89 14.03 -25.50
CA ALA A 185 -19.53 14.93 -26.60
C ALA A 185 -19.08 16.34 -26.14
N ALA A 186 -18.69 16.51 -24.86
CA ALA A 186 -18.16 17.79 -24.40
C ALA A 186 -16.62 17.79 -24.33
#